data_4fcb16a03ecd5193d78146cda7736a07
#
_entry.id   4fcb16a03ecd5193d78146cda7736a07
#
_cell.length_a   1.000
_cell.length_b   1.000
_cell.length_c   1.000
_cell.angle_alpha   90.00
_cell.angle_beta   90.00
_cell.angle_gamma   90.00
#
_symmetry.space_group_name_H-M   'P 1'
#
loop_
_entity.id
_entity.type
_entity.pdbx_description
1 polymer ?
#
loop_
_entity_poly.entity_id
_entity_poly.type
_entity_poly.pdbx_seq_one_letter_code
_entity_poly.pdbx_strand_id
1 'polypeptide(L)'
;VEALLGDGLDPILDKKVDMVTIAGMGSFLIVEILEKNKAYLNKVKQFYLQPNANTDYLRKYLFKNHFKIIDEKMIKDGHHVYEMMVVENTNQDIQYNQEDMMFGPVLRKNKDELFIRYWQKQYQTYLKIMKDLPSNHPRYLELEKQKQLIEGELNESL
;
A
#
# COMPACT_ATOMS: atom_id res chain seq x y z
N VAL A 1 28.62 -2.44 -7.43
CA VAL A 1 27.71 -1.87 -6.42
C VAL A 1 28.44 -0.74 -5.74
N GLU A 2 27.84 0.45 -5.70
CA GLU A 2 28.36 1.62 -4.98
C GLU A 2 27.52 1.80 -3.70
N ALA A 3 28.19 1.93 -2.55
CA ALA A 3 27.53 2.25 -1.28
C ALA A 3 27.66 3.75 -1.01
N LEU A 4 26.56 4.42 -0.76
CA LEU A 4 26.49 5.84 -0.50
C LEU A 4 25.88 6.07 0.89
N LEU A 5 26.49 6.94 1.68
CA LEU A 5 25.93 7.37 2.95
C LEU A 5 25.02 8.56 2.72
N GLY A 6 23.79 8.50 3.27
CA GLY A 6 22.83 9.59 3.20
C GLY A 6 21.46 9.22 3.74
N ASP A 7 20.54 10.15 3.70
CA ASP A 7 19.18 10.00 4.15
C ASP A 7 18.22 9.86 2.95
N GLY A 8 17.52 8.71 2.87
CA GLY A 8 16.57 8.42 1.79
C GLY A 8 17.20 8.51 0.39
N LEU A 9 16.69 9.41 -0.45
CA LEU A 9 17.17 9.60 -1.83
C LEU A 9 18.26 10.67 -1.97
N ASP A 10 18.64 11.36 -0.92
CA ASP A 10 19.62 12.47 -0.97
C ASP A 10 20.91 12.11 -1.71
N PRO A 11 21.51 10.90 -1.53
CA PRO A 11 22.77 10.55 -2.18
C PRO A 11 22.71 10.35 -3.69
N ILE A 12 21.52 10.31 -4.26
CA ILE A 12 21.31 10.02 -5.69
C ILE A 12 20.68 11.19 -6.47
N LEU A 13 20.45 12.35 -5.84
CA LEU A 13 19.71 13.46 -6.45
C LEU A 13 20.43 14.06 -7.68
N ASP A 14 21.75 13.95 -7.75
CA ASP A 14 22.61 14.37 -8.85
C ASP A 14 22.85 13.24 -9.89
N LYS A 15 22.37 12.03 -9.60
CA LYS A 15 22.59 10.84 -10.43
C LYS A 15 21.37 10.56 -11.31
N LYS A 16 21.61 9.91 -12.44
CA LYS A 16 20.54 9.36 -13.27
C LYS A 16 20.23 7.94 -12.79
N VAL A 17 19.07 7.77 -12.19
CA VAL A 17 18.59 6.50 -11.69
C VAL A 17 17.24 6.19 -12.36
N ASP A 18 17.14 5.04 -13.02
CA ASP A 18 15.91 4.63 -13.70
C ASP A 18 14.91 3.97 -12.74
N MET A 19 15.40 3.26 -11.73
CA MET A 19 14.56 2.51 -10.79
C MET A 19 15.02 2.74 -9.36
N VAL A 20 14.06 2.85 -8.44
CA VAL A 20 14.29 2.99 -7.00
C VAL A 20 13.51 1.91 -6.26
N THR A 21 14.16 1.25 -5.31
CA THR A 21 13.51 0.31 -4.39
C THR A 21 13.54 0.85 -2.98
N ILE A 22 12.39 0.93 -2.31
CA ILE A 22 12.25 1.29 -0.90
C ILE A 22 11.45 0.18 -0.22
N ALA A 23 12.08 -0.57 0.65
CA ALA A 23 11.51 -1.75 1.29
C ALA A 23 11.84 -1.84 2.78
N GLY A 24 11.04 -2.61 3.54
CA GLY A 24 11.29 -2.88 4.95
C GLY A 24 10.95 -1.72 5.89
N MET A 25 10.22 -0.72 5.44
CA MET A 25 9.84 0.48 6.20
C MET A 25 8.34 0.61 6.33
N GLY A 26 7.85 1.37 7.33
CA GLY A 26 6.43 1.74 7.39
C GLY A 26 6.05 2.75 6.31
N SER A 27 4.79 2.76 5.89
CA SER A 27 4.31 3.67 4.84
C SER A 27 4.55 5.14 5.14
N PHE A 28 4.50 5.56 6.39
CA PHE A 28 4.76 6.95 6.77
C PHE A 28 6.18 7.38 6.41
N LEU A 29 7.18 6.54 6.72
CA LEU A 29 8.58 6.83 6.39
C LEU A 29 8.83 6.79 4.88
N ILE A 30 8.22 5.83 4.16
CA ILE A 30 8.30 5.80 2.69
C ILE A 30 7.77 7.11 2.10
N VAL A 31 6.60 7.56 2.56
CA VAL A 31 5.98 8.81 2.10
C VAL A 31 6.88 10.03 2.43
N GLU A 32 7.47 10.06 3.62
CA GLU A 32 8.40 11.12 4.02
C GLU A 32 9.61 11.21 3.07
N ILE A 33 10.23 10.06 2.75
CA ILE A 33 11.34 9.98 1.79
C ILE A 33 10.92 10.49 0.40
N LEU A 34 9.75 10.07 -0.08
CA LEU A 34 9.25 10.49 -1.38
C LEU A 34 8.92 12.00 -1.39
N GLU A 35 8.26 12.51 -0.37
CA GLU A 35 7.83 13.92 -0.29
C GLU A 35 9.04 14.86 -0.17
N LYS A 36 10.04 14.50 0.64
CA LYS A 36 11.31 15.26 0.76
C LYS A 36 11.98 15.48 -0.58
N ASN A 37 11.88 14.53 -1.49
CA ASN A 37 12.59 14.50 -2.76
C ASN A 37 11.67 14.62 -3.99
N LYS A 38 10.49 15.21 -3.82
CA LYS A 38 9.41 15.25 -4.82
C LYS A 38 9.85 15.71 -6.22
N ALA A 39 10.71 16.73 -6.29
CA ALA A 39 11.24 17.23 -7.57
C ALA A 39 12.10 16.19 -8.33
N TYR A 40 12.71 15.26 -7.60
CA TYR A 40 13.52 14.20 -8.20
C TYR A 40 12.68 13.02 -8.72
N LEU A 41 11.51 12.78 -8.11
CA LEU A 41 10.68 11.62 -8.42
C LEU A 41 10.31 11.52 -9.90
N ASN A 42 10.11 12.65 -10.57
CA ASN A 42 9.79 12.71 -12.00
C ASN A 42 10.93 12.23 -12.92
N LYS A 43 12.15 12.10 -12.40
CA LYS A 43 13.32 11.60 -13.13
C LYS A 43 13.45 10.08 -13.06
N VAL A 44 12.78 9.46 -12.10
CA VAL A 44 12.79 8.00 -11.87
C VAL A 44 11.64 7.39 -12.68
N LYS A 45 11.92 6.34 -13.43
CA LYS A 45 10.91 5.66 -14.25
C LYS A 45 9.97 4.82 -13.40
N GLN A 46 10.52 4.02 -12.48
CA GLN A 46 9.78 3.09 -11.66
C GLN A 46 10.22 3.08 -10.22
N PHE A 47 9.27 2.92 -9.31
CA PHE A 47 9.52 2.67 -7.90
C PHE A 47 8.97 1.30 -7.52
N TYR A 48 9.78 0.54 -6.79
CA TYR A 48 9.42 -0.72 -6.18
C TYR A 48 9.29 -0.48 -4.68
N LEU A 49 8.08 -0.52 -4.17
CA LEU A 49 7.77 -0.14 -2.80
C LEU A 49 7.25 -1.34 -2.02
N GLN A 50 7.82 -1.58 -0.84
CA GLN A 50 7.34 -2.61 0.07
C GLN A 50 7.17 -2.00 1.47
N PRO A 51 5.95 -1.55 1.80
CA PRO A 51 5.62 -1.08 3.14
C PRO A 51 5.39 -2.26 4.10
N ASN A 52 5.84 -2.11 5.35
CA ASN A 52 5.57 -3.09 6.41
C ASN A 52 4.18 -2.91 7.06
N ALA A 53 3.57 -1.75 6.91
CA ALA A 53 2.26 -1.41 7.50
C ALA A 53 1.62 -0.21 6.81
N ASN A 54 0.30 -0.05 6.98
CA ASN A 54 -0.49 1.09 6.49
C ASN A 54 -0.38 1.30 4.96
N THR A 55 -0.49 0.21 4.20
CA THR A 55 -0.34 0.23 2.74
C THR A 55 -1.38 1.15 2.07
N ASP A 56 -2.58 1.23 2.63
CA ASP A 56 -3.64 2.13 2.17
C ASP A 56 -3.23 3.61 2.24
N TYR A 57 -2.46 4.00 3.26
CA TYR A 57 -1.92 5.35 3.39
C TYR A 57 -0.92 5.65 2.26
N LEU A 58 -0.02 4.71 1.95
CA LEU A 58 0.93 4.85 0.85
C LEU A 58 0.20 4.95 -0.50
N ARG A 59 -0.81 4.10 -0.76
CA ARG A 59 -1.61 4.18 -1.99
C ARG A 59 -2.31 5.53 -2.15
N LYS A 60 -2.89 6.07 -1.07
CA LYS A 60 -3.50 7.41 -1.08
C LYS A 60 -2.50 8.50 -1.44
N TYR A 61 -1.28 8.42 -0.89
CA TYR A 61 -0.21 9.36 -1.23
C TYR A 61 0.18 9.26 -2.71
N LEU A 62 0.42 8.05 -3.19
CA LEU A 62 0.80 7.79 -4.58
C LEU A 62 -0.25 8.33 -5.56
N PHE A 63 -1.51 8.04 -5.30
CA PHE A 63 -2.62 8.54 -6.10
C PHE A 63 -2.66 10.07 -6.14
N LYS A 64 -2.58 10.75 -4.99
CA LYS A 64 -2.59 12.22 -4.91
C LYS A 64 -1.42 12.88 -5.63
N ASN A 65 -0.31 12.15 -5.80
CA ASN A 65 0.91 12.65 -6.43
C ASN A 65 1.13 12.11 -7.84
N HIS A 66 0.05 11.73 -8.54
CA HIS A 66 0.08 11.30 -9.94
C HIS A 66 0.98 10.09 -10.20
N PHE A 67 0.96 9.12 -9.28
CA PHE A 67 1.54 7.81 -9.51
C PHE A 67 0.47 6.81 -9.91
N LYS A 68 0.81 5.97 -10.87
CA LYS A 68 0.04 4.80 -11.27
C LYS A 68 0.65 3.55 -10.68
N ILE A 69 -0.14 2.77 -10.00
CA ILE A 69 0.24 1.42 -9.57
C ILE A 69 0.08 0.50 -10.79
N ILE A 70 1.19 -0.06 -11.26
CA ILE A 70 1.22 -0.91 -12.47
C ILE A 70 1.28 -2.39 -12.16
N ASP A 71 1.81 -2.76 -11.00
CA ASP A 71 1.81 -4.14 -10.50
C ASP A 71 1.76 -4.16 -8.97
N GLU A 72 1.16 -5.20 -8.42
CA GLU A 72 1.13 -5.47 -6.98
C GLU A 72 1.17 -6.97 -6.73
N LYS A 73 1.85 -7.35 -5.66
CA LYS A 73 1.87 -8.73 -5.16
C LYS A 73 1.80 -8.78 -3.66
N MET A 74 1.14 -9.82 -3.16
CA MET A 74 1.24 -10.25 -1.77
C MET A 74 2.24 -11.39 -1.66
N ILE A 75 3.09 -11.34 -0.65
CA ILE A 75 4.08 -12.39 -0.35
C ILE A 75 3.94 -12.78 1.11
N LYS A 76 3.84 -14.09 1.35
CA LYS A 76 3.83 -14.65 2.69
C LYS A 76 5.24 -15.07 3.07
N ASP A 77 5.72 -14.54 4.20
CA ASP A 77 6.97 -14.98 4.83
C ASP A 77 6.68 -15.34 6.31
N GLY A 78 6.79 -16.60 6.64
CA GLY A 78 6.41 -17.12 7.95
C GLY A 78 4.95 -16.81 8.30
N HIS A 79 4.76 -15.99 9.34
CA HIS A 79 3.44 -15.55 9.80
C HIS A 79 3.00 -14.19 9.25
N HIS A 80 3.87 -13.50 8.53
CA HIS A 80 3.64 -12.18 7.97
C HIS A 80 3.23 -12.26 6.49
N VAL A 81 2.40 -11.32 6.09
CA VAL A 81 2.05 -11.08 4.69
C VAL A 81 2.47 -9.66 4.35
N TYR A 82 3.27 -9.53 3.33
CA TYR A 82 3.78 -8.25 2.82
C TYR A 82 3.12 -7.94 1.49
N GLU A 83 2.82 -6.67 1.30
CA GLU A 83 2.39 -6.14 0.01
C GLU A 83 3.57 -5.44 -0.66
N MET A 84 3.73 -5.70 -1.95
CA MET A 84 4.73 -5.06 -2.79
C MET A 84 4.01 -4.40 -3.96
N MET A 85 4.47 -3.22 -4.35
CA MET A 85 3.89 -2.50 -5.49
C MET A 85 4.97 -1.92 -6.39
N VAL A 86 4.69 -1.91 -7.68
CA VAL A 86 5.47 -1.21 -8.70
C VAL A 86 4.65 -0.01 -9.15
N VAL A 87 5.26 1.16 -9.12
CA VAL A 87 4.58 2.40 -9.47
C VAL A 87 5.39 3.24 -10.44
N GLU A 88 4.70 3.98 -11.27
CA GLU A 88 5.26 4.92 -12.26
C GLU A 88 4.58 6.28 -12.13
N ASN A 89 5.31 7.34 -12.47
CA ASN A 89 4.69 8.64 -12.67
C ASN A 89 3.74 8.60 -13.87
N THR A 90 2.64 9.31 -13.79
CA THR A 90 1.66 9.39 -14.87
C THR A 90 1.06 10.78 -15.00
N ASN A 91 0.78 11.19 -16.23
CA ASN A 91 -0.03 12.38 -16.50
C ASN A 91 -1.51 12.03 -16.73
N GLN A 92 -1.88 10.75 -16.61
CA GLN A 92 -3.27 10.30 -16.73
C GLN A 92 -4.04 10.62 -15.46
N ASP A 93 -5.27 11.06 -15.61
CA ASP A 93 -6.21 11.16 -14.49
C ASP A 93 -6.74 9.77 -14.17
N ILE A 94 -6.16 9.14 -13.16
CA ILE A 94 -6.54 7.80 -12.70
C ILE A 94 -7.46 7.97 -11.50
N GLN A 95 -8.65 7.39 -11.60
CA GLN A 95 -9.59 7.37 -10.49
C GLN A 95 -9.48 6.05 -9.74
N TYR A 96 -9.02 6.10 -8.51
CA TYR A 96 -9.06 4.97 -7.58
C TYR A 96 -10.16 5.19 -6.56
N ASN A 97 -10.94 4.15 -6.31
CA ASN A 97 -11.99 4.16 -5.29
C ASN A 97 -11.44 3.77 -3.91
N GLN A 98 -12.31 3.73 -2.90
CA GLN A 98 -11.92 3.39 -1.54
C GLN A 98 -11.41 1.96 -1.42
N GLU A 99 -12.00 1.05 -2.17
CA GLU A 99 -11.61 -0.35 -2.24
C GLU A 99 -10.22 -0.51 -2.86
N ASP A 100 -9.91 0.25 -3.91
CA ASP A 100 -8.57 0.25 -4.51
C ASP A 100 -7.49 0.71 -3.52
N MET A 101 -7.82 1.69 -2.66
CA MET A 101 -6.91 2.13 -1.61
C MET A 101 -6.69 1.06 -0.54
N MET A 102 -7.75 0.38 -0.12
CA MET A 102 -7.68 -0.63 0.92
C MET A 102 -7.04 -1.93 0.44
N PHE A 103 -7.47 -2.44 -0.71
CA PHE A 103 -7.13 -3.77 -1.18
C PHE A 103 -6.03 -3.81 -2.24
N GLY A 104 -5.76 -2.70 -2.89
CA GLY A 104 -4.85 -2.61 -4.03
C GLY A 104 -5.54 -2.82 -5.38
N PRO A 105 -5.41 -1.88 -6.34
CA PRO A 105 -6.13 -1.94 -7.61
C PRO A 105 -5.74 -3.13 -8.48
N VAL A 106 -4.53 -3.66 -8.35
CA VAL A 106 -4.06 -4.85 -9.08
C VAL A 106 -4.38 -6.13 -8.30
N LEU A 107 -4.18 -6.13 -6.98
CA LEU A 107 -4.48 -7.28 -6.12
C LEU A 107 -5.96 -7.66 -6.21
N ARG A 108 -6.87 -6.68 -6.20
CA ARG A 108 -8.32 -6.90 -6.35
C ARG A 108 -8.71 -7.58 -7.65
N LYS A 109 -8.03 -7.25 -8.73
CA LYS A 109 -8.30 -7.86 -10.05
C LYS A 109 -7.85 -9.32 -10.11
N ASN A 110 -6.74 -9.62 -9.44
CA ASN A 110 -6.15 -10.96 -9.46
C ASN A 110 -6.79 -11.89 -8.45
N LYS A 111 -7.16 -11.38 -7.25
CA LYS A 111 -7.79 -12.11 -6.15
C LYS A 111 -7.23 -13.53 -5.96
N ASP A 112 -5.91 -13.64 -5.86
CA ASP A 112 -5.28 -14.94 -5.64
C ASP A 112 -5.65 -15.53 -4.26
N GLU A 113 -5.30 -16.79 -4.04
CA GLU A 113 -5.65 -17.50 -2.81
C GLU A 113 -5.08 -16.82 -1.56
N LEU A 114 -3.88 -16.23 -1.65
CA LEU A 114 -3.28 -15.50 -0.54
C LEU A 114 -4.05 -14.25 -0.18
N PHE A 115 -4.50 -13.48 -1.18
CA PHE A 115 -5.35 -12.32 -1.00
C PHE A 115 -6.66 -12.69 -0.28
N ILE A 116 -7.37 -13.70 -0.75
CA ILE A 116 -8.63 -14.15 -0.16
C ILE A 116 -8.43 -14.56 1.30
N ARG A 117 -7.44 -15.43 1.57
CA ARG A 117 -7.14 -15.91 2.93
C ARG A 117 -6.73 -14.78 3.88
N TYR A 118 -5.95 -13.83 3.39
CA TYR A 118 -5.52 -12.68 4.18
C TYR A 118 -6.72 -11.84 4.61
N TRP A 119 -7.59 -11.48 3.69
CA TRP A 119 -8.74 -10.63 3.99
C TRP A 119 -9.82 -11.35 4.79
N GLN A 120 -10.03 -12.64 4.59
CA GLN A 120 -10.86 -13.47 5.47
C GLN A 120 -10.33 -13.45 6.93
N LYS A 121 -9.01 -13.57 7.11
CA LYS A 121 -8.39 -13.48 8.44
C LYS A 121 -8.55 -12.08 9.05
N GLN A 122 -8.39 -11.02 8.27
CA GLN A 122 -8.61 -9.64 8.74
C GLN A 122 -10.07 -9.44 9.17
N TYR A 123 -11.02 -9.91 8.40
CA TYR A 123 -12.43 -9.90 8.73
C TYR A 123 -12.71 -10.55 10.10
N GLN A 124 -12.22 -11.76 10.31
CA GLN A 124 -12.37 -12.45 11.60
C GLN A 124 -11.70 -11.71 12.76
N THR A 125 -10.57 -11.06 12.51
CA THR A 125 -9.87 -10.23 13.48
C THR A 125 -10.70 -9.00 13.86
N TYR A 126 -11.32 -8.33 12.89
CA TYR A 126 -12.19 -7.18 13.15
C TYR A 126 -13.41 -7.58 13.96
N LEU A 127 -14.07 -8.69 13.62
CA LEU A 127 -15.19 -9.21 14.41
C LEU A 127 -14.83 -9.48 15.88
N LYS A 128 -13.63 -10.01 16.13
CA LYS A 128 -13.15 -10.24 17.51
C LYS A 128 -12.95 -8.93 18.25
N ILE A 129 -12.29 -7.95 17.65
CA ILE A 129 -12.04 -6.64 18.28
C ILE A 129 -13.36 -5.93 18.56
N MET A 130 -14.30 -5.96 17.63
CA MET A 130 -15.59 -5.28 17.74
C MET A 130 -16.47 -5.84 18.86
N LYS A 131 -16.32 -7.12 19.24
CA LYS A 131 -17.06 -7.71 20.36
C LYS A 131 -16.77 -7.02 21.71
N ASP A 132 -15.56 -6.50 21.85
CA ASP A 132 -15.08 -5.90 23.11
C ASP A 132 -15.24 -4.36 23.11
N LEU A 133 -15.81 -3.79 22.07
CA LEU A 133 -15.99 -2.34 21.90
C LEU A 133 -17.46 -1.95 21.93
N PRO A 134 -17.83 -0.85 22.59
CA PRO A 134 -19.15 -0.24 22.46
C PRO A 134 -19.41 0.18 21.00
N SER A 135 -20.65 0.01 20.52
CA SER A 135 -21.02 0.30 19.13
C SER A 135 -20.84 1.78 18.72
N ASN A 136 -20.83 2.70 19.69
CA ASN A 136 -20.57 4.14 19.48
C ASN A 136 -19.08 4.51 19.60
N HIS A 137 -18.19 3.56 19.89
CA HIS A 137 -16.76 3.83 20.00
C HIS A 137 -16.17 4.17 18.60
N PRO A 138 -15.33 5.23 18.46
CA PRO A 138 -14.77 5.60 17.16
C PRO A 138 -14.08 4.45 16.43
N ARG A 139 -13.34 3.61 17.16
CA ARG A 139 -12.68 2.44 16.59
C ARG A 139 -13.66 1.36 16.10
N TYR A 140 -14.81 1.20 16.77
CA TYR A 140 -15.87 0.30 16.32
C TYR A 140 -16.43 0.76 14.97
N LEU A 141 -16.74 2.04 14.85
CA LEU A 141 -17.29 2.62 13.62
C LEU A 141 -16.30 2.53 12.44
N GLU A 142 -15.02 2.71 12.71
CA GLU A 142 -13.97 2.53 11.71
C GLU A 142 -13.89 1.07 11.23
N LEU A 143 -13.85 0.12 12.16
CA LEU A 143 -13.79 -1.31 11.86
C LEU A 143 -15.05 -1.80 11.14
N GLU A 144 -16.22 -1.26 11.49
CA GLU A 144 -17.47 -1.60 10.81
C GLU A 144 -17.42 -1.22 9.33
N LYS A 145 -16.92 -0.03 9.00
CA LYS A 145 -16.71 0.39 7.61
C LYS A 145 -15.74 -0.52 6.86
N GLN A 146 -14.59 -0.82 7.48
CA GLN A 146 -13.59 -1.70 6.89
C GLN A 146 -14.13 -3.12 6.70
N LYS A 147 -14.90 -3.63 7.67
CA LYS A 147 -15.57 -4.93 7.59
C LYS A 147 -16.53 -4.98 6.40
N GLN A 148 -17.36 -3.96 6.22
CA GLN A 148 -18.29 -3.88 5.09
C GLN A 148 -17.57 -3.86 3.73
N LEU A 149 -16.42 -3.19 3.64
CA LEU A 149 -15.61 -3.23 2.42
C LEU A 149 -15.08 -4.66 2.15
N ILE A 150 -14.62 -5.38 3.18
CA ILE A 150 -14.17 -6.77 3.03
C ILE A 150 -15.34 -7.68 2.61
N GLU A 151 -16.51 -7.52 3.21
CA GLU A 151 -17.71 -8.25 2.82
C GLU A 151 -18.06 -8.03 1.34
N GLY A 152 -18.04 -6.77 0.89
CA GLY A 152 -18.27 -6.43 -0.51
C GLY A 152 -17.23 -7.02 -1.46
N GLU A 153 -15.95 -7.00 -1.06
CA GLU A 153 -14.84 -7.47 -1.90
C GLU A 153 -14.80 -9.01 -1.98
N LEU A 154 -15.20 -9.71 -0.93
CA LEU A 154 -15.15 -11.17 -0.82
C LEU A 154 -16.52 -11.86 -0.98
N ASN A 155 -17.55 -11.16 -1.43
CA ASN A 155 -18.96 -11.62 -1.43
C ASN A 155 -19.20 -13.05 -1.91
N GLU A 156 -18.32 -13.59 -2.74
CA GLU A 156 -18.42 -14.98 -3.23
C GLU A 156 -17.51 -15.96 -2.46
N SER A 157 -16.78 -15.48 -1.44
CA SER A 157 -15.72 -16.24 -0.76
C SER A 157 -15.79 -16.24 0.77
N LEU A 158 -16.83 -15.61 1.38
CA LEU A 158 -17.08 -15.58 2.83
C LEU A 158 -17.96 -16.75 3.29
#